data_da2c995446423eac3e18dedce94071f6
#
_entry.id   da2c995446423eac3e18dedce94071f6
#
_cell.length_a   1.000
_cell.length_b   1.000
_cell.length_c   1.000
_cell.angle_alpha   90.00
_cell.angle_beta   90.00
_cell.angle_gamma   90.00
#
_symmetry.space_group_name_H-M   'P 1'
#
loop_
_entity.id
_entity.type
_entity.pdbx_description
1 polymer ?
#
loop_
_entity_poly.entity_id
_entity_poly.type
_entity_poly.pdbx_seq_one_letter_code
_entity_poly.pdbx_strand_id
1 'polypeptide(L)'
;EKGQHQEISWPELQRKVASMALHLKAQGVQPGDRVAAYLPNIPEAIVAFLATISVGGVWSICAPDMGTLAVLDRFRQIEPKVLIACDGVTYGAKDYDRMAVVQELKDALPTVQHVILHDNLGVADLASNEVASAIRMSQTTAKHGPEVDAFKPMALPFDHPLWIVYSSGTTGLPKPIVHGHGGTVIVALALKILHNDVGCSYHPNSW
;
A
#
# COMPACT_ATOMS: atom_id res chain seq x y z
N GLU A 1 1.80 -15.62 -8.92
CA GLU A 1 1.18 -16.91 -8.63
C GLU A 1 0.67 -17.63 -9.90
N LYS A 2 0.34 -16.90 -10.96
CA LYS A 2 0.00 -17.48 -12.27
C LYS A 2 1.21 -17.70 -13.21
N GLY A 3 2.44 -17.65 -12.66
CA GLY A 3 3.68 -17.93 -13.40
C GLY A 3 4.07 -16.90 -14.46
N GLN A 4 3.39 -15.76 -14.55
CA GLN A 4 3.77 -14.69 -15.47
C GLN A 4 4.68 -13.70 -14.74
N HIS A 5 5.91 -13.54 -15.24
CA HIS A 5 6.79 -12.48 -14.82
C HIS A 5 6.26 -11.13 -15.33
N GLN A 6 6.12 -10.17 -14.43
CA GLN A 6 5.81 -8.79 -14.78
C GLN A 6 7.03 -7.94 -14.45
N GLU A 7 7.49 -7.18 -15.41
CA GLU A 7 8.55 -6.21 -15.24
C GLU A 7 7.95 -4.80 -15.23
N ILE A 8 8.38 -3.98 -14.29
CA ILE A 8 8.06 -2.56 -14.26
C ILE A 8 9.37 -1.76 -14.31
N SER A 9 9.49 -0.88 -15.28
CA SER A 9 10.65 0.01 -15.37
C SER A 9 10.62 1.08 -14.27
N TRP A 10 11.78 1.61 -13.90
CA TRP A 10 11.86 2.72 -12.93
C TRP A 10 11.03 3.94 -13.34
N PRO A 11 11.07 4.42 -14.61
CA PRO A 11 10.22 5.52 -15.05
C PRO A 11 8.72 5.21 -14.89
N GLU A 12 8.31 3.99 -15.21
CA GLU A 12 6.91 3.60 -15.07
C GLU A 12 6.48 3.49 -13.60
N LEU A 13 7.34 2.95 -12.73
CA LEU A 13 7.10 2.95 -11.29
C LEU A 13 6.92 4.38 -10.76
N GLN A 14 7.85 5.28 -11.11
CA GLN A 14 7.79 6.69 -10.71
C GLN A 14 6.49 7.35 -11.18
N ARG A 15 6.10 7.12 -12.43
CA ARG A 15 4.87 7.64 -12.99
C ARG A 15 3.63 7.15 -12.24
N LYS A 16 3.52 5.83 -12.02
CA LYS A 16 2.39 5.24 -11.27
C LYS A 16 2.31 5.78 -9.85
N VAL A 17 3.45 5.88 -9.17
CA VAL A 17 3.55 6.45 -7.82
C VAL A 17 3.08 7.91 -7.80
N ALA A 18 3.57 8.74 -8.73
CA ALA A 18 3.17 10.14 -8.84
C ALA A 18 1.67 10.29 -9.12
N SER A 19 1.13 9.50 -10.06
CA SER A 19 -0.30 9.50 -10.40
C SER A 19 -1.15 9.17 -9.17
N MET A 20 -0.82 8.09 -8.45
CA MET A 20 -1.56 7.68 -7.26
C MET A 20 -1.38 8.66 -6.09
N ALA A 21 -0.20 9.23 -5.90
CA ALA A 21 0.06 10.25 -4.88
C ALA A 21 -0.80 11.50 -5.11
N LEU A 22 -0.90 11.96 -6.35
CA LEU A 22 -1.79 13.06 -6.74
C LEU A 22 -3.27 12.73 -6.48
N HIS A 23 -3.67 11.48 -6.76
CA HIS A 23 -5.01 11.01 -6.43
C HIS A 23 -5.27 11.05 -4.92
N LEU A 24 -4.38 10.51 -4.09
CA LEU A 24 -4.50 10.53 -2.62
C LEU A 24 -4.60 11.97 -2.09
N LYS A 25 -3.79 12.91 -2.62
CA LYS A 25 -3.90 14.34 -2.29
C LYS A 25 -5.26 14.90 -2.66
N ALA A 26 -5.79 14.60 -3.85
CA ALA A 26 -7.11 15.04 -4.29
C ALA A 26 -8.24 14.48 -3.42
N GLN A 27 -8.06 13.30 -2.83
CA GLN A 27 -8.95 12.72 -1.83
C GLN A 27 -8.75 13.28 -0.41
N GLY A 28 -7.92 14.32 -0.27
CA GLY A 28 -7.72 15.01 1.00
C GLY A 28 -6.83 14.27 1.99
N VAL A 29 -6.01 13.31 1.55
CA VAL A 29 -5.01 12.67 2.43
C VAL A 29 -3.98 13.71 2.85
N GLN A 30 -3.79 13.87 4.16
CA GLN A 30 -2.87 14.79 4.79
C GLN A 30 -1.69 14.05 5.43
N PRO A 31 -0.56 14.73 5.71
CA PRO A 31 0.53 14.13 6.46
C PRO A 31 0.04 13.57 7.81
N GLY A 32 0.41 12.31 8.09
CA GLY A 32 -0.03 11.59 9.28
C GLY A 32 -1.33 10.81 9.12
N ASP A 33 -2.13 11.00 8.05
CA ASP A 33 -3.28 10.15 7.76
C ASP A 33 -2.83 8.72 7.46
N ARG A 34 -3.55 7.73 7.99
CA ARG A 34 -3.23 6.32 7.76
C ARG A 34 -3.92 5.82 6.50
N VAL A 35 -3.13 5.13 5.69
CA VAL A 35 -3.60 4.38 4.52
C VAL A 35 -3.35 2.90 4.81
N ALA A 36 -4.42 2.15 4.97
CA ALA A 36 -4.37 0.72 5.22
C ALA A 36 -4.52 -0.06 3.92
N ALA A 37 -3.78 -1.14 3.78
CA ALA A 37 -3.85 -2.01 2.61
C ALA A 37 -4.17 -3.46 2.99
N TYR A 38 -5.03 -4.08 2.20
CA TYR A 38 -5.35 -5.50 2.21
C TYR A 38 -4.99 -6.06 0.84
N LEU A 39 -3.68 -6.27 0.62
CA LEU A 39 -3.09 -6.59 -0.67
C LEU A 39 -2.10 -7.74 -0.56
N PRO A 40 -1.97 -8.58 -1.60
CA PRO A 40 -0.89 -9.56 -1.70
C PRO A 40 0.44 -8.87 -2.03
N ASN A 41 1.52 -9.65 -2.06
CA ASN A 41 2.84 -9.15 -2.42
C ASN A 41 2.98 -9.00 -3.95
N ILE A 42 2.52 -7.87 -4.46
CA ILE A 42 2.46 -7.50 -5.88
C ILE A 42 3.06 -6.11 -6.12
N PRO A 43 3.44 -5.77 -7.36
CA PRO A 43 3.96 -4.43 -7.70
C PRO A 43 3.05 -3.28 -7.28
N GLU A 44 1.74 -3.48 -7.34
CA GLU A 44 0.72 -2.51 -6.94
C GLU A 44 0.80 -2.14 -5.45
N ALA A 45 1.19 -3.10 -4.59
CA ALA A 45 1.42 -2.82 -3.17
C ALA A 45 2.61 -1.86 -2.97
N ILE A 46 3.67 -2.00 -3.78
CA ILE A 46 4.82 -1.09 -3.77
C ILE A 46 4.43 0.30 -4.29
N VAL A 47 3.65 0.37 -5.38
CA VAL A 47 3.13 1.64 -5.89
C VAL A 47 2.31 2.36 -4.83
N ALA A 48 1.38 1.66 -4.18
CA ALA A 48 0.52 2.22 -3.14
C ALA A 48 1.30 2.68 -1.91
N PHE A 49 2.27 1.88 -1.46
CA PHE A 49 3.18 2.23 -0.37
C PHE A 49 3.94 3.51 -0.68
N LEU A 50 4.66 3.55 -1.82
CA LEU A 50 5.47 4.70 -2.20
C LEU A 50 4.61 5.96 -2.43
N ALA A 51 3.42 5.83 -3.02
CA ALA A 51 2.49 6.93 -3.20
C ALA A 51 2.02 7.50 -1.85
N THR A 52 1.66 6.63 -0.91
CA THR A 52 1.23 7.02 0.44
C THR A 52 2.31 7.81 1.16
N ILE A 53 3.52 7.30 1.24
CA ILE A 53 4.61 7.98 1.97
C ILE A 53 5.08 9.25 1.26
N SER A 54 4.92 9.33 -0.07
CA SER A 54 5.26 10.52 -0.86
C SER A 54 4.40 11.74 -0.53
N VAL A 55 3.21 11.54 0.02
CA VAL A 55 2.31 12.62 0.47
C VAL A 55 2.30 12.79 1.99
N GLY A 56 3.18 12.10 2.70
CA GLY A 56 3.27 12.14 4.16
C GLY A 56 2.25 11.24 4.86
N GLY A 57 1.52 10.42 4.13
CA GLY A 57 0.64 9.40 4.71
C GLY A 57 1.42 8.29 5.41
N VAL A 58 0.78 7.60 6.35
CA VAL A 58 1.38 6.51 7.13
C VAL A 58 0.80 5.18 6.63
N TRP A 59 1.69 4.29 6.19
CA TRP A 59 1.32 3.02 5.59
C TRP A 59 1.11 1.90 6.61
N SER A 60 0.14 1.03 6.37
CA SER A 60 0.02 -0.26 7.04
C SER A 60 -0.58 -1.29 6.10
N ILE A 61 -0.13 -2.53 6.16
CA ILE A 61 -0.59 -3.58 5.25
C ILE A 61 -0.85 -4.89 5.99
N CYS A 62 -1.93 -5.57 5.62
CA CYS A 62 -2.25 -6.95 5.95
C CYS A 62 -2.38 -7.78 4.67
N ALA A 63 -1.93 -9.03 4.72
CA ALA A 63 -2.05 -9.94 3.60
C ALA A 63 -3.50 -10.50 3.49
N PRO A 64 -4.01 -10.78 2.28
CA PRO A 64 -5.38 -11.24 2.06
C PRO A 64 -5.68 -12.68 2.53
N ASP A 65 -4.68 -13.42 2.96
CA ASP A 65 -4.81 -14.71 3.63
C ASP A 65 -5.17 -14.58 5.13
N MET A 66 -5.01 -13.38 5.70
CA MET A 66 -5.45 -13.10 7.07
C MET A 66 -6.97 -13.04 7.13
N GLY A 67 -7.53 -13.68 8.16
CA GLY A 67 -8.98 -13.60 8.44
C GLY A 67 -9.40 -12.19 8.84
N THR A 68 -10.67 -11.83 8.56
CA THR A 68 -11.24 -10.49 8.79
C THR A 68 -10.98 -9.97 10.19
N LEU A 69 -11.22 -10.78 11.21
CA LEU A 69 -11.02 -10.36 12.61
C LEU A 69 -9.57 -9.96 12.88
N ALA A 70 -8.61 -10.75 12.39
CA ALA A 70 -7.19 -10.47 12.57
C ALA A 70 -6.75 -9.17 11.86
N VAL A 71 -7.39 -8.81 10.74
CA VAL A 71 -7.18 -7.54 10.04
C VAL A 71 -7.81 -6.39 10.83
N LEU A 72 -9.04 -6.56 11.30
CA LEU A 72 -9.76 -5.55 12.09
C LEU A 72 -9.07 -5.26 13.42
N ASP A 73 -8.49 -6.26 14.09
CA ASP A 73 -7.72 -6.09 15.32
C ASP A 73 -6.50 -5.18 15.13
N ARG A 74 -6.02 -5.04 13.89
CA ARG A 74 -4.94 -4.13 13.51
C ARG A 74 -5.44 -2.78 13.05
N PHE A 75 -6.33 -2.77 12.08
CA PHE A 75 -6.74 -1.54 11.41
C PHE A 75 -7.60 -0.63 12.27
N ARG A 76 -8.39 -1.17 13.19
CA ARG A 76 -9.16 -0.37 14.17
C ARG A 76 -8.25 0.46 15.08
N GLN A 77 -7.05 -0.03 15.40
CA GLN A 77 -6.11 0.69 16.27
C GLN A 77 -5.48 1.91 15.58
N ILE A 78 -5.46 1.93 14.25
CA ILE A 78 -4.81 2.99 13.48
C ILE A 78 -5.79 3.93 12.78
N GLU A 79 -7.08 3.62 12.81
CA GLU A 79 -8.15 4.46 12.26
C GLU A 79 -7.84 4.96 10.83
N PRO A 80 -7.74 4.07 9.83
CA PRO A 80 -7.31 4.45 8.50
C PRO A 80 -8.35 5.32 7.80
N LYS A 81 -7.89 6.31 7.02
CA LYS A 81 -8.72 7.17 6.18
C LYS A 81 -8.99 6.55 4.81
N VAL A 82 -8.02 5.81 4.29
CA VAL A 82 -8.12 5.12 3.00
C VAL A 82 -7.88 3.64 3.22
N LEU A 83 -8.69 2.81 2.57
CA LEU A 83 -8.49 1.36 2.46
C LEU A 83 -8.16 1.03 1.00
N ILE A 84 -7.01 0.39 0.78
CA ILE A 84 -6.63 -0.16 -0.53
C ILE A 84 -6.73 -1.67 -0.44
N ALA A 85 -7.55 -2.29 -1.26
CA ALA A 85 -7.82 -3.73 -1.18
C ALA A 85 -7.72 -4.40 -2.55
N CYS A 86 -7.64 -5.72 -2.58
CA CYS A 86 -7.81 -6.50 -3.80
C CYS A 86 -9.13 -7.28 -3.76
N ASP A 87 -9.64 -7.59 -4.95
CA ASP A 87 -10.86 -8.38 -5.14
C ASP A 87 -10.68 -9.86 -4.77
N GLY A 88 -9.45 -10.35 -4.76
CA GLY A 88 -9.14 -11.71 -4.37
C GLY A 88 -7.70 -12.11 -4.63
N VAL A 89 -7.36 -13.35 -4.32
CA VAL A 89 -6.01 -13.91 -4.45
C VAL A 89 -6.05 -15.34 -4.93
N THR A 90 -4.99 -15.75 -5.65
CA THR A 90 -4.75 -17.15 -5.98
C THR A 90 -3.77 -17.74 -4.99
N TYR A 91 -4.13 -18.83 -4.33
CA TYR A 91 -3.24 -19.56 -3.43
C TYR A 91 -3.44 -21.07 -3.62
N GLY A 92 -2.34 -21.83 -3.73
CA GLY A 92 -2.41 -23.28 -3.97
C GLY A 92 -3.18 -23.65 -5.23
N ALA A 93 -3.05 -22.86 -6.31
CA ALA A 93 -3.78 -23.00 -7.58
C ALA A 93 -5.32 -22.84 -7.46
N LYS A 94 -5.82 -22.25 -6.37
CA LYS A 94 -7.22 -21.91 -6.18
C LYS A 94 -7.40 -20.41 -6.04
N ASP A 95 -8.44 -19.89 -6.63
CA ASP A 95 -8.85 -18.50 -6.50
C ASP A 95 -9.75 -18.33 -5.29
N TYR A 96 -9.48 -17.28 -4.50
CA TYR A 96 -10.24 -16.91 -3.32
C TYR A 96 -10.73 -15.48 -3.50
N ASP A 97 -12.02 -15.34 -3.73
CA ASP A 97 -12.71 -14.06 -3.72
C ASP A 97 -12.62 -13.42 -2.32
N ARG A 98 -12.37 -12.11 -2.28
CA ARG A 98 -12.25 -11.32 -1.05
C ARG A 98 -13.24 -10.16 -0.98
N MET A 99 -14.16 -10.03 -1.94
CA MET A 99 -15.09 -8.91 -2.00
C MET A 99 -15.96 -8.80 -0.74
N ALA A 100 -16.48 -9.92 -0.23
CA ALA A 100 -17.23 -9.94 1.01
C ALA A 100 -16.39 -9.48 2.21
N VAL A 101 -15.11 -9.87 2.26
CA VAL A 101 -14.17 -9.42 3.31
C VAL A 101 -13.88 -7.92 3.18
N VAL A 102 -13.69 -7.41 1.97
CA VAL A 102 -13.46 -5.97 1.72
C VAL A 102 -14.67 -5.15 2.18
N GLN A 103 -15.89 -5.61 1.89
CA GLN A 103 -17.12 -4.97 2.36
C GLN A 103 -17.19 -4.97 3.90
N GLU A 104 -16.93 -6.11 4.53
CA GLU A 104 -16.92 -6.23 6.00
C GLU A 104 -15.88 -5.30 6.64
N LEU A 105 -14.67 -5.21 6.06
CA LEU A 105 -13.64 -4.28 6.51
C LEU A 105 -14.10 -2.83 6.38
N LYS A 106 -14.72 -2.46 5.26
CA LYS A 106 -15.24 -1.11 5.04
C LYS A 106 -16.29 -0.74 6.07
N ASP A 107 -17.24 -1.65 6.34
CA ASP A 107 -18.35 -1.42 7.28
C ASP A 107 -17.87 -1.32 8.74
N ALA A 108 -16.84 -2.11 9.08
CA ALA A 108 -16.29 -2.17 10.44
C ALA A 108 -15.22 -1.09 10.74
N LEU A 109 -14.83 -0.28 9.74
CA LEU A 109 -13.82 0.79 9.84
C LEU A 109 -14.47 2.14 9.49
N PRO A 110 -15.18 2.79 10.41
CA PRO A 110 -15.97 4.01 10.14
C PRO A 110 -15.10 5.22 9.73
N THR A 111 -13.81 5.19 10.00
CA THR A 111 -12.87 6.24 9.58
C THR A 111 -12.48 6.17 8.11
N VAL A 112 -12.71 5.04 7.43
CA VAL A 112 -12.42 4.86 6.01
C VAL A 112 -13.41 5.68 5.17
N GLN A 113 -12.88 6.72 4.53
CA GLN A 113 -13.62 7.61 3.64
C GLN A 113 -13.55 7.17 2.18
N HIS A 114 -12.44 6.52 1.79
CA HIS A 114 -12.17 6.13 0.40
C HIS A 114 -11.70 4.69 0.36
N VAL A 115 -12.22 3.94 -0.63
CA VAL A 115 -11.76 2.58 -0.95
C VAL A 115 -11.17 2.59 -2.36
N ILE A 116 -9.96 2.05 -2.50
CA ILE A 116 -9.28 1.82 -3.77
C ILE A 116 -9.17 0.31 -3.96
N LEU A 117 -9.74 -0.20 -5.04
CA LEU A 117 -9.80 -1.63 -5.31
C LEU A 117 -8.90 -2.04 -6.47
N HIS A 118 -8.02 -3.00 -6.23
CA HIS A 118 -7.18 -3.64 -7.25
C HIS A 118 -7.86 -4.89 -7.78
N ASP A 119 -8.01 -4.96 -9.09
CA ASP A 119 -8.54 -6.13 -9.80
C ASP A 119 -7.44 -7.20 -9.95
N ASN A 120 -7.25 -8.03 -8.95
CA ASN A 120 -6.25 -9.09 -8.96
C ASN A 120 -6.76 -10.39 -9.61
N LEU A 121 -8.03 -10.70 -9.37
CA LEU A 121 -8.73 -11.83 -9.99
C LEU A 121 -9.65 -11.40 -11.13
N GLY A 122 -10.09 -10.14 -11.15
CA GLY A 122 -11.07 -9.62 -12.09
C GLY A 122 -12.50 -10.04 -11.76
N VAL A 123 -12.78 -10.31 -10.47
CA VAL A 123 -14.12 -10.73 -10.00
C VAL A 123 -14.95 -9.53 -9.48
N ALA A 124 -14.31 -8.38 -9.25
CA ALA A 124 -15.00 -7.21 -8.75
C ALA A 124 -15.93 -6.60 -9.79
N ASP A 125 -17.22 -6.58 -9.53
CA ASP A 125 -18.20 -5.81 -10.29
C ASP A 125 -18.51 -4.49 -9.56
N LEU A 126 -17.75 -3.43 -9.86
CA LEU A 126 -18.02 -2.11 -9.27
C LEU A 126 -19.31 -1.47 -9.80
N ALA A 127 -19.92 -2.00 -10.86
CA ALA A 127 -21.21 -1.54 -11.36
C ALA A 127 -22.36 -2.02 -10.46
N SER A 128 -22.18 -3.11 -9.74
CA SER A 128 -23.18 -3.66 -8.80
C SER A 128 -23.18 -2.99 -7.43
N ASN A 129 -22.33 -1.98 -7.18
CA ASN A 129 -22.16 -1.33 -5.88
C ASN A 129 -21.76 -2.29 -4.73
N GLU A 130 -21.07 -3.38 -5.03
CA GLU A 130 -20.65 -4.35 -4.01
C GLU A 130 -19.78 -3.73 -2.93
N VAL A 131 -18.96 -2.69 -3.28
CA VAL A 131 -18.29 -1.83 -2.29
C VAL A 131 -18.63 -0.38 -2.64
N ALA A 132 -19.51 0.21 -1.88
CA ALA A 132 -20.01 1.57 -2.13
C ALA A 132 -18.86 2.57 -2.27
N SER A 133 -18.82 3.28 -3.40
CA SER A 133 -17.84 4.31 -3.76
C SER A 133 -16.38 3.85 -3.94
N ALA A 134 -16.11 2.57 -4.17
CA ALA A 134 -14.76 2.11 -4.49
C ALA A 134 -14.31 2.61 -5.88
N ILE A 135 -13.04 2.98 -5.97
CA ILE A 135 -12.38 3.41 -7.23
C ILE A 135 -11.38 2.32 -7.62
N ARG A 136 -11.32 1.99 -8.93
CA ARG A 136 -10.30 1.03 -9.41
C ARG A 136 -8.89 1.61 -9.27
N MET A 137 -7.98 0.82 -8.77
CA MET A 137 -6.57 1.21 -8.63
C MET A 137 -5.95 1.57 -9.98
N SER A 138 -6.35 0.90 -11.06
CA SER A 138 -5.94 1.23 -12.43
C SER A 138 -6.27 2.69 -12.81
N GLN A 139 -7.39 3.24 -12.34
CA GLN A 139 -7.75 4.64 -12.57
C GLN A 139 -6.87 5.59 -11.78
N THR A 140 -6.48 5.23 -10.55
CA THR A 140 -5.60 6.07 -9.71
C THR A 140 -4.17 6.14 -10.23
N THR A 141 -3.74 5.13 -10.98
CA THR A 141 -2.39 5.03 -11.56
C THR A 141 -2.31 5.38 -13.04
N ALA A 142 -3.43 5.81 -13.65
CA ALA A 142 -3.53 6.02 -15.10
C ALA A 142 -3.05 7.40 -15.58
N LYS A 143 -2.88 8.38 -14.70
CA LYS A 143 -2.51 9.74 -15.11
C LYS A 143 -1.13 9.80 -15.78
N HIS A 144 -1.04 10.66 -16.78
CA HIS A 144 0.17 11.07 -17.48
C HIS A 144 0.19 12.59 -17.62
N GLY A 145 1.34 13.14 -18.00
CA GLY A 145 1.47 14.54 -18.34
C GLY A 145 2.17 15.41 -17.30
N PRO A 146 2.21 16.72 -17.53
CA PRO A 146 3.12 17.63 -16.80
C PRO A 146 2.95 17.62 -15.27
N GLU A 147 1.73 17.40 -14.77
CA GLU A 147 1.47 17.34 -13.32
C GLU A 147 2.14 16.10 -12.68
N VAL A 148 2.10 14.97 -13.37
CA VAL A 148 2.75 13.72 -12.93
C VAL A 148 4.26 13.83 -13.06
N ASP A 149 4.74 14.38 -14.17
CA ASP A 149 6.17 14.55 -14.45
C ASP A 149 6.84 15.55 -13.49
N ALA A 150 6.09 16.56 -13.05
CA ALA A 150 6.54 17.56 -12.07
C ALA A 150 6.35 17.14 -10.61
N PHE A 151 5.72 15.98 -10.36
CA PHE A 151 5.46 15.54 -8.98
C PHE A 151 6.77 15.31 -8.22
N LYS A 152 6.80 15.84 -7.00
CA LYS A 152 7.90 15.61 -6.05
C LYS A 152 7.32 15.14 -4.72
N PRO A 153 7.93 14.12 -4.10
CA PRO A 153 7.57 13.71 -2.75
C PRO A 153 7.70 14.89 -1.77
N MET A 154 6.85 14.89 -0.78
CA MET A 154 6.89 15.88 0.30
C MET A 154 8.16 15.74 1.13
N ALA A 155 8.82 16.86 1.42
CA ALA A 155 9.91 16.88 2.40
C ALA A 155 9.31 16.74 3.82
N LEU A 156 9.77 15.73 4.54
CA LEU A 156 9.24 15.36 5.86
C LEU A 156 10.34 15.38 6.92
N PRO A 157 10.02 15.63 8.20
CA PRO A 157 10.95 15.46 9.30
C PRO A 157 11.51 14.02 9.39
N PHE A 158 12.70 13.87 9.94
CA PHE A 158 13.38 12.59 10.10
C PHE A 158 12.53 11.54 10.84
N ASP A 159 11.82 11.95 11.85
CA ASP A 159 10.98 11.14 12.73
C ASP A 159 9.52 11.04 12.28
N HIS A 160 9.15 11.65 11.13
CA HIS A 160 7.80 11.54 10.61
C HIS A 160 7.44 10.06 10.40
N PRO A 161 6.27 9.59 10.88
CA PRO A 161 5.84 8.21 10.73
C PRO A 161 5.82 7.79 9.25
N LEU A 162 6.40 6.62 8.94
CA LEU A 162 6.42 6.06 7.60
C LEU A 162 5.44 4.90 7.48
N TRP A 163 5.56 3.91 8.37
CA TRP A 163 4.68 2.76 8.40
C TRP A 163 4.38 2.26 9.80
N ILE A 164 3.31 1.47 9.90
CA ILE A 164 2.91 0.77 11.10
C ILE A 164 2.91 -0.72 10.81
N VAL A 165 3.73 -1.45 11.54
CA VAL A 165 3.78 -2.91 11.56
C VAL A 165 3.28 -3.43 12.90
N TYR A 166 3.05 -4.74 13.02
CA TYR A 166 2.49 -5.30 14.25
C TYR A 166 3.34 -6.46 14.77
N SER A 167 3.57 -6.47 16.05
CA SER A 167 4.10 -7.64 16.75
C SER A 167 2.97 -8.51 17.29
N SER A 168 3.26 -9.80 17.43
CA SER A 168 2.33 -10.82 17.94
C SER A 168 2.11 -10.71 19.45
N GLY A 169 1.90 -9.58 20.03
CA GLY A 169 1.78 -9.34 21.47
C GLY A 169 1.42 -10.57 22.31
N THR A 170 2.11 -10.78 23.41
CA THR A 170 1.90 -11.90 24.33
C THR A 170 0.56 -11.85 25.07
N THR A 171 -0.20 -10.78 24.94
CA THR A 171 -1.39 -10.45 25.74
C THR A 171 -2.69 -10.28 24.92
N GLY A 172 -2.77 -10.87 23.72
CA GLY A 172 -4.00 -10.87 22.92
C GLY A 172 -3.94 -10.00 21.66
N LEU A 173 -4.20 -8.69 21.73
CA LEU A 173 -4.21 -7.85 20.55
C LEU A 173 -2.82 -7.57 20.00
N PRO A 174 -2.63 -7.56 18.67
CA PRO A 174 -1.37 -7.17 18.02
C PRO A 174 -0.99 -5.74 18.44
N LYS A 175 0.29 -5.53 18.78
CA LYS A 175 0.80 -4.21 19.17
C LYS A 175 1.31 -3.46 17.95
N PRO A 176 0.79 -2.27 17.63
CA PRO A 176 1.30 -1.45 16.55
C PRO A 176 2.68 -0.89 16.90
N ILE A 177 3.60 -0.97 15.96
CA ILE A 177 4.96 -0.41 16.04
C ILE A 177 5.09 0.58 14.90
N VAL A 178 5.34 1.84 15.24
CA VAL A 178 5.51 2.93 14.27
C VAL A 178 6.99 3.12 13.97
N HIS A 179 7.36 3.08 12.69
CA HIS A 179 8.69 3.42 12.23
C HIS A 179 8.68 4.75 11.48
N GLY A 180 9.68 5.60 11.77
CA GLY A 180 9.87 6.87 11.08
C GLY A 180 10.67 6.72 9.78
N HIS A 181 10.57 7.72 8.91
CA HIS A 181 11.26 7.77 7.62
C HIS A 181 12.78 7.63 7.76
N GLY A 182 13.40 8.47 8.57
CA GLY A 182 14.86 8.51 8.69
C GLY A 182 15.44 7.22 9.25
N GLY A 183 14.85 6.66 10.31
CA GLY A 183 15.27 5.39 10.90
C GLY A 183 15.18 4.24 9.91
N THR A 184 14.08 4.17 9.15
CA THR A 184 13.88 3.14 8.12
C THR A 184 14.92 3.24 7.00
N VAL A 185 15.22 4.45 6.51
CA VAL A 185 16.23 4.67 5.47
C VAL A 185 17.62 4.24 5.96
N ILE A 186 18.00 4.61 7.19
CA ILE A 186 19.31 4.22 7.76
C ILE A 186 19.42 2.70 7.85
N VAL A 187 18.42 2.02 8.39
CA VAL A 187 18.43 0.56 8.53
C VAL A 187 18.45 -0.11 7.15
N ALA A 188 17.64 0.34 6.21
CA ALA A 188 17.62 -0.21 4.86
C ALA A 188 18.97 -0.04 4.15
N LEU A 189 19.64 1.11 4.28
CA LEU A 189 20.96 1.34 3.73
C LEU A 189 22.02 0.47 4.42
N ALA A 190 21.98 0.36 5.74
CA ALA A 190 22.90 -0.50 6.47
C ALA A 190 22.79 -1.98 6.05
N LEU A 191 21.55 -2.49 5.95
CA LEU A 191 21.30 -3.85 5.46
C LEU A 191 21.79 -4.04 4.02
N LYS A 192 21.49 -3.07 3.14
CA LYS A 192 21.89 -3.10 1.73
C LYS A 192 23.41 -3.12 1.57
N ILE A 193 24.12 -2.23 2.25
CA ILE A 193 25.55 -2.02 2.07
C ILE A 193 26.36 -3.03 2.89
N LEU A 194 26.04 -3.20 4.20
CA LEU A 194 26.90 -3.95 5.12
C LEU A 194 26.59 -5.46 5.16
N HIS A 195 25.34 -5.86 4.88
CA HIS A 195 24.94 -7.26 5.00
C HIS A 195 24.71 -7.95 3.64
N ASN A 196 24.15 -7.22 2.65
CA ASN A 196 23.81 -7.82 1.38
C ASN A 196 24.77 -7.44 0.24
N ASP A 197 25.73 -6.56 0.50
CA ASP A 197 26.73 -6.06 -0.47
C ASP A 197 26.11 -5.52 -1.78
N VAL A 198 24.86 -5.05 -1.72
CA VAL A 198 24.16 -4.53 -2.88
C VAL A 198 24.58 -3.09 -3.12
N GLY A 199 25.28 -2.83 -4.24
CA GLY A 199 25.74 -1.51 -4.64
C GLY A 199 27.07 -1.08 -4.03
N CYS A 200 27.82 -1.97 -3.36
CA CYS A 200 29.17 -1.71 -2.89
C CYS A 200 30.22 -1.85 -4.01
N SER A 201 29.95 -2.66 -5.02
CA SER A 201 30.70 -2.63 -6.27
C SER A 201 30.11 -1.53 -7.15
N TYR A 202 30.72 -0.37 -7.14
CA TYR A 202 30.36 0.73 -8.02
C TYR A 202 30.63 0.34 -9.48
N HIS A 203 29.64 -0.26 -10.10
CA HIS A 203 29.58 -0.37 -11.56
C HIS A 203 28.69 0.76 -12.06
N PRO A 204 29.21 1.72 -12.88
CA PRO A 204 28.44 2.85 -13.41
C PRO A 204 27.19 2.45 -14.19
N ASN A 205 27.10 1.19 -14.61
CA ASN A 205 26.01 0.64 -15.44
C ASN A 205 25.10 -0.35 -14.69
N SER A 206 25.14 -0.42 -13.35
CA SER A 206 24.36 -1.38 -12.57
C SER A 206 23.08 -0.78 -11.95
N TRP A 207 22.56 0.31 -12.52
CA TRP A 207 21.27 0.93 -12.13
C TRP A 207 20.36 1.09 -13.34
#